data_4fb9a020e3aee2d9483a44bd498990a8
#
_entry.id   4fb9a020e3aee2d9483a44bd498990a8
#
_cell.length_a   1.000
_cell.length_b   1.000
_cell.length_c   1.000
_cell.angle_alpha   90.00
_cell.angle_beta   90.00
_cell.angle_gamma   90.00
#
_symmetry.space_group_name_H-M   'P 1'
#
loop_
_entity.id
_entity.type
_entity.pdbx_description
1 polymer ?
#
loop_
_entity_poly.entity_id
_entity_poly.type
_entity_poly.pdbx_seq_one_letter_code
_entity_poly.pdbx_strand_id
1 'polypeptide(L)'
;MSVRRLSRFVPFVALFCKGVLLVFLAVALLVCLAAAPAIFGYRPFSVSETDNTQHPAGALAYYRYVPAETLQAGDAVAVRSQDCTAVRTILETDNAARTLYTAGGDAIPFEASEGIVSFSIPVLGRFAALLTRPVFWILLGIAVLLLFAGAFLLPKWAYTPKYGKK
;
A
#
# COMPACT_ATOMS: atom_id res chain seq x y z
N MET A 1 20.79 20.50 -35.30
CA MET A 1 19.41 20.55 -34.77
C MET A 1 19.11 21.95 -34.29
N SER A 2 18.10 22.65 -34.89
CA SER A 2 17.90 24.08 -34.66
C SER A 2 17.32 24.36 -33.28
N VAL A 3 17.95 25.24 -32.52
CA VAL A 3 17.59 25.69 -31.15
C VAL A 3 16.11 26.15 -31.06
N ARG A 4 15.55 26.64 -32.16
CA ARG A 4 14.12 27.04 -32.25
C ARG A 4 13.12 25.90 -32.11
N ARG A 5 13.48 24.65 -32.44
CA ARG A 5 12.58 23.50 -32.23
C ARG A 5 12.55 23.07 -30.79
N LEU A 6 13.68 23.14 -30.07
CA LEU A 6 13.71 22.77 -28.65
C LEU A 6 12.83 23.69 -27.79
N SER A 7 12.77 24.99 -28.06
CA SER A 7 12.00 25.94 -27.26
C SER A 7 10.48 25.70 -27.30
N ARG A 8 9.96 25.09 -28.37
CA ARG A 8 8.53 24.75 -28.46
C ARG A 8 8.15 23.49 -27.66
N PHE A 9 9.09 22.57 -27.45
CA PHE A 9 8.83 21.34 -26.70
C PHE A 9 8.95 21.53 -25.17
N VAL A 10 9.70 22.50 -24.70
CA VAL A 10 9.90 22.75 -23.27
C VAL A 10 8.61 22.99 -22.51
N PRO A 11 7.66 23.85 -22.95
CA PRO A 11 6.41 24.04 -22.22
C PRO A 11 5.54 22.78 -22.19
N PHE A 12 5.57 21.96 -23.26
CA PHE A 12 4.85 20.71 -23.31
C PHE A 12 5.42 19.68 -22.33
N VAL A 13 6.75 19.54 -22.29
CA VAL A 13 7.43 18.67 -21.32
C VAL A 13 7.16 19.12 -19.89
N ALA A 14 7.22 20.43 -19.61
CA ALA A 14 6.94 20.97 -18.30
C ALA A 14 5.49 20.72 -17.86
N LEU A 15 4.53 20.87 -18.79
CA LEU A 15 3.12 20.58 -18.53
C LEU A 15 2.90 19.09 -18.25
N PHE A 16 3.54 18.22 -19.03
CA PHE A 16 3.49 16.76 -18.82
C PHE A 16 4.07 16.38 -17.46
N CYS A 17 5.25 16.90 -17.08
CA CYS A 17 5.86 16.66 -15.78
C CYS A 17 4.95 17.13 -14.62
N LYS A 18 4.29 18.29 -14.76
CA LYS A 18 3.33 18.77 -13.76
C LYS A 18 2.11 17.85 -13.64
N GLY A 19 1.58 17.37 -14.77
CA GLY A 19 0.47 16.40 -14.79
C GLY A 19 0.83 15.10 -14.07
N VAL A 20 1.99 14.54 -14.37
CA VAL A 20 2.49 13.32 -13.72
C VAL A 20 2.70 13.55 -12.22
N LEU A 21 3.25 14.71 -11.83
CA LEU A 21 3.44 15.07 -10.42
C LEU A 21 2.10 15.15 -9.67
N LEU A 22 1.05 15.68 -10.31
CA LEU A 22 -0.29 15.77 -9.75
C LEU A 22 -0.89 14.36 -9.55
N VAL A 23 -0.75 13.47 -10.53
CA VAL A 23 -1.17 12.06 -10.41
C VAL A 23 -0.43 11.39 -9.25
N PHE A 24 0.86 11.67 -9.12
CA PHE A 24 1.68 11.13 -8.03
C PHE A 24 1.19 11.60 -6.66
N LEU A 25 0.83 12.88 -6.54
CA LEU A 25 0.26 13.46 -5.32
C LEU A 25 -1.08 12.80 -4.98
N ALA A 26 -1.94 12.56 -5.98
CA ALA A 26 -3.21 11.89 -5.79
C ALA A 26 -3.03 10.44 -5.29
N VAL A 27 -2.07 9.71 -5.86
CA VAL A 27 -1.72 8.35 -5.39
C VAL A 27 -1.18 8.36 -3.97
N ALA A 28 -0.31 9.31 -3.62
CA ALA A 28 0.20 9.47 -2.26
C ALA A 28 -0.94 9.74 -1.26
N LEU A 29 -1.90 10.59 -1.64
CA LEU A 29 -3.09 10.86 -0.83
C LEU A 29 -3.92 9.59 -0.60
N LEU A 30 -4.12 8.78 -1.64
CA LEU A 30 -4.84 7.50 -1.52
C LEU A 30 -4.12 6.53 -0.58
N VAL A 31 -2.78 6.46 -0.64
CA VAL A 31 -1.98 5.64 0.30
C VAL A 31 -2.13 6.15 1.73
N CYS A 32 -2.11 7.46 1.94
CA CYS A 32 -2.35 8.05 3.27
C CYS A 32 -3.77 7.73 3.79
N LEU A 33 -4.78 7.78 2.93
CA LEU A 33 -6.15 7.39 3.29
C LEU A 33 -6.24 5.90 3.63
N ALA A 34 -5.53 5.04 2.91
CA ALA A 34 -5.46 3.60 3.23
C ALA A 34 -4.75 3.34 4.57
N ALA A 35 -3.83 4.21 4.99
CA ALA A 35 -3.17 4.12 6.30
C ALA A 35 -4.00 4.73 7.45
N ALA A 36 -5.00 5.55 7.15
CA ALA A 36 -5.82 6.24 8.15
C ALA A 36 -6.49 5.33 9.20
N PRO A 37 -6.97 4.11 8.87
CA PRO A 37 -7.55 3.20 9.87
C PRO A 37 -6.58 2.82 11.00
N ALA A 38 -5.26 2.93 10.79
CA ALA A 38 -4.26 2.68 11.84
C ALA A 38 -4.40 3.65 13.03
N ILE A 39 -4.89 4.88 12.80
CA ILE A 39 -5.15 5.88 13.85
C ILE A 39 -6.25 5.39 14.81
N PHE A 40 -7.18 4.56 14.31
CA PHE A 40 -8.28 3.97 15.07
C PHE A 40 -7.93 2.59 15.67
N GLY A 41 -6.65 2.22 15.68
CA GLY A 41 -6.17 0.97 16.26
C GLY A 41 -6.29 -0.25 15.34
N TYR A 42 -6.64 -0.05 14.07
CA TYR A 42 -6.59 -1.12 13.08
C TYR A 42 -5.18 -1.30 12.54
N ARG A 43 -4.76 -2.54 12.38
CA ARG A 43 -3.46 -2.87 11.81
C ARG A 43 -3.63 -3.41 10.39
N PRO A 44 -3.02 -2.76 9.39
CA PRO A 44 -3.07 -3.25 8.01
C PRO A 44 -2.10 -4.42 7.80
N PHE A 45 -2.51 -5.41 7.01
CA PHE A 45 -1.65 -6.50 6.54
C PHE A 45 -2.06 -6.98 5.15
N SER A 46 -1.12 -7.56 4.43
CA SER A 46 -1.39 -8.17 3.12
C SER A 46 -1.80 -9.62 3.30
N VAL A 47 -2.97 -9.97 2.80
CA VAL A 47 -3.49 -11.35 2.84
C VAL A 47 -2.72 -12.20 1.83
N SER A 48 -1.92 -13.14 2.32
CA SER A 48 -1.20 -14.09 1.46
C SER A 48 -2.06 -15.30 1.15
N GLU A 49 -2.79 -15.80 2.14
CA GLU A 49 -3.61 -16.98 2.05
C GLU A 49 -4.93 -16.79 2.82
N THR A 50 -6.02 -17.40 2.34
CA THR A 50 -7.32 -17.28 2.97
C THR A 50 -8.23 -18.47 2.65
N ASP A 51 -9.06 -18.85 3.61
CA ASP A 51 -10.22 -19.72 3.46
C ASP A 51 -11.54 -18.91 3.40
N ASN A 52 -11.45 -17.59 3.53
CA ASN A 52 -12.59 -16.68 3.59
C ASN A 52 -12.79 -15.95 2.27
N THR A 53 -13.96 -16.10 1.65
CA THR A 53 -14.29 -15.46 0.37
C THR A 53 -14.47 -13.95 0.46
N GLN A 54 -14.77 -13.41 1.64
CA GLN A 54 -14.92 -11.97 1.86
C GLN A 54 -13.57 -11.24 1.91
N HIS A 55 -12.47 -11.96 2.22
CA HIS A 55 -11.12 -11.43 2.34
C HIS A 55 -10.17 -12.16 1.39
N PRO A 56 -10.22 -11.88 0.09
CA PRO A 56 -9.47 -12.65 -0.91
C PRO A 56 -7.95 -12.46 -0.76
N ALA A 57 -7.19 -13.47 -1.20
CA ALA A 57 -5.75 -13.38 -1.26
C ALA A 57 -5.28 -12.21 -2.14
N GLY A 58 -4.25 -11.50 -1.72
CA GLY A 58 -3.78 -10.27 -2.34
C GLY A 58 -4.56 -9.01 -1.94
N ALA A 59 -5.53 -9.11 -1.02
CA ALA A 59 -6.18 -7.96 -0.42
C ALA A 59 -5.30 -7.30 0.65
N LEU A 60 -5.51 -6.01 0.90
CA LEU A 60 -5.06 -5.33 2.09
C LEU A 60 -6.18 -5.44 3.12
N ALA A 61 -5.97 -6.23 4.17
CA ALA A 61 -6.92 -6.41 5.24
C ALA A 61 -6.52 -5.59 6.48
N TYR A 62 -7.52 -5.25 7.27
CA TYR A 62 -7.36 -4.50 8.49
C TYR A 62 -7.94 -5.30 9.65
N TYR A 63 -7.10 -5.61 10.62
CA TYR A 63 -7.52 -6.32 11.82
C TYR A 63 -7.42 -5.45 13.05
N ARG A 64 -8.25 -5.76 14.02
CA ARG A 64 -8.20 -5.17 15.35
C ARG A 64 -7.82 -6.27 16.34
N TYR A 65 -6.88 -5.95 17.24
CA TYR A 65 -6.51 -6.88 18.29
C TYR A 65 -7.73 -7.20 19.18
N VAL A 66 -8.00 -8.48 19.35
CA VAL A 66 -9.03 -9.02 20.23
C VAL A 66 -8.45 -10.28 20.89
N PRO A 67 -8.62 -10.48 22.21
CA PRO A 67 -8.17 -11.68 22.87
C PRO A 67 -8.77 -12.94 22.25
N ALA A 68 -7.94 -13.96 22.01
CA ALA A 68 -8.37 -15.18 21.32
C ALA A 68 -9.52 -15.92 22.03
N GLU A 69 -9.59 -15.79 23.36
CA GLU A 69 -10.67 -16.39 24.18
C GLU A 69 -12.06 -15.82 23.88
N THR A 70 -12.14 -14.63 23.29
CA THR A 70 -13.41 -13.94 22.97
C THR A 70 -13.88 -14.18 21.54
N LEU A 71 -13.08 -14.86 20.74
CA LEU A 71 -13.40 -15.16 19.34
C LEU A 71 -14.53 -16.19 19.24
N GLN A 72 -15.43 -15.99 18.28
CA GLN A 72 -16.61 -16.82 18.07
C GLN A 72 -16.55 -17.54 16.71
N ALA A 73 -17.34 -18.60 16.60
CA ALA A 73 -17.53 -19.27 15.33
C ALA A 73 -18.09 -18.30 14.27
N GLY A 74 -17.50 -18.30 13.10
CA GLY A 74 -17.82 -17.37 12.02
C GLY A 74 -16.92 -16.13 11.92
N ASP A 75 -16.13 -15.84 12.96
CA ASP A 75 -15.18 -14.72 12.91
C ASP A 75 -14.05 -14.99 11.92
N ALA A 76 -13.69 -13.95 11.14
CA ALA A 76 -12.50 -13.96 10.31
C ALA A 76 -11.31 -13.45 11.12
N VAL A 77 -10.30 -14.26 11.29
CA VAL A 77 -9.12 -13.96 12.13
C VAL A 77 -7.86 -13.84 11.30
N ALA A 78 -7.07 -12.84 11.61
CA ALA A 78 -5.72 -12.70 11.08
C ALA A 78 -4.79 -13.63 11.86
N VAL A 79 -4.13 -14.52 11.13
CA VAL A 79 -3.18 -15.49 11.68
C VAL A 79 -1.80 -15.20 11.11
N ARG A 80 -0.82 -15.08 12.00
CA ARG A 80 0.57 -14.93 11.59
C ARG A 80 1.27 -16.30 11.68
N SER A 81 1.75 -16.77 10.54
CA SER A 81 2.70 -17.86 10.45
C SER A 81 4.11 -17.28 10.17
N GLN A 82 5.15 -18.11 10.29
CA GLN A 82 6.56 -17.65 10.14
C GLN A 82 6.82 -16.89 8.83
N ASP A 83 6.18 -17.30 7.73
CA ASP A 83 6.43 -16.76 6.39
C ASP A 83 5.22 -16.07 5.74
N CYS A 84 4.04 -16.14 6.33
CA CYS A 84 2.83 -15.59 5.70
C CYS A 84 1.82 -15.08 6.74
N THR A 85 0.97 -14.18 6.28
CA THR A 85 -0.20 -13.74 7.04
C THR A 85 -1.44 -14.24 6.34
N ALA A 86 -2.19 -15.10 7.03
CA ALA A 86 -3.40 -15.72 6.52
C ALA A 86 -4.65 -15.14 7.19
N VAL A 87 -5.78 -15.19 6.48
CA VAL A 87 -7.10 -14.99 7.06
C VAL A 87 -7.79 -16.34 7.15
N ARG A 88 -8.23 -16.70 8.36
CA ARG A 88 -8.93 -17.96 8.62
C ARG A 88 -10.28 -17.68 9.26
N THR A 89 -11.28 -18.46 8.86
CA THR A 89 -12.62 -18.42 9.47
C THR A 89 -12.68 -19.43 10.60
N ILE A 90 -13.06 -18.97 11.80
CA ILE A 90 -13.17 -19.84 12.97
C ILE A 90 -14.45 -20.68 12.87
N LEU A 91 -14.33 -21.98 13.09
CA LEU A 91 -15.45 -22.89 13.28
C LEU A 91 -15.76 -23.10 14.77
N GLU A 92 -14.70 -23.28 15.57
CA GLU A 92 -14.84 -23.59 16.99
C GLU A 92 -13.63 -23.04 17.76
N THR A 93 -13.89 -22.63 19.01
CA THR A 93 -12.86 -22.16 19.94
C THR A 93 -12.77 -23.11 21.11
N ASP A 94 -11.64 -23.80 21.28
CA ASP A 94 -11.35 -24.62 22.42
C ASP A 94 -10.50 -23.84 23.44
N ASN A 95 -11.17 -23.31 24.45
CA ASN A 95 -10.51 -22.53 25.50
C ASN A 95 -9.64 -23.40 26.42
N ALA A 96 -9.95 -24.71 26.55
CA ALA A 96 -9.17 -25.62 27.40
C ALA A 96 -7.85 -26.00 26.73
N ALA A 97 -7.88 -26.30 25.44
CA ALA A 97 -6.69 -26.57 24.64
C ALA A 97 -5.99 -25.29 24.14
N ARG A 98 -6.57 -24.07 24.32
CA ARG A 98 -6.10 -22.80 23.78
C ARG A 98 -5.87 -22.82 22.26
N THR A 99 -6.85 -23.40 21.55
CA THR A 99 -6.76 -23.70 20.13
C THR A 99 -8.01 -23.20 19.39
N LEU A 100 -7.83 -22.64 18.21
CA LEU A 100 -8.88 -22.26 17.27
C LEU A 100 -8.95 -23.28 16.13
N TYR A 101 -10.11 -23.85 15.90
CA TYR A 101 -10.36 -24.71 14.74
C TYR A 101 -10.93 -23.89 13.61
N THR A 102 -10.37 -24.02 12.41
CA THR A 102 -10.71 -23.20 11.25
C THR A 102 -11.48 -23.96 10.18
N ALA A 103 -12.16 -23.25 9.30
CA ALA A 103 -12.88 -23.82 8.16
C ALA A 103 -11.95 -24.57 7.19
N GLY A 104 -10.66 -24.22 7.16
CA GLY A 104 -9.64 -24.92 6.40
C GLY A 104 -9.20 -26.26 7.00
N GLY A 105 -9.70 -26.62 8.20
CA GLY A 105 -9.32 -27.84 8.92
C GLY A 105 -8.04 -27.70 9.76
N ASP A 106 -7.46 -26.51 9.80
CA ASP A 106 -6.26 -26.23 10.58
C ASP A 106 -6.62 -25.98 12.05
N ALA A 107 -5.77 -26.45 12.97
CA ALA A 107 -5.79 -26.11 14.39
C ALA A 107 -4.73 -25.05 14.68
N ILE A 108 -5.15 -23.87 15.13
CA ILE A 108 -4.30 -22.71 15.31
C ILE A 108 -4.20 -22.38 16.79
N PRO A 109 -3.01 -22.29 17.39
CA PRO A 109 -2.86 -21.87 18.78
C PRO A 109 -3.26 -20.41 18.96
N PHE A 110 -3.77 -20.03 20.12
CA PHE A 110 -4.19 -18.66 20.43
C PHE A 110 -3.10 -17.63 20.20
N GLU A 111 -1.84 -17.99 20.45
CA GLU A 111 -0.67 -17.13 20.27
C GLU A 111 -0.41 -16.72 18.83
N ALA A 112 -0.89 -17.52 17.86
CA ALA A 112 -0.75 -17.21 16.42
C ALA A 112 -1.87 -16.30 15.90
N SER A 113 -2.92 -16.08 16.71
CA SER A 113 -4.03 -15.17 16.39
C SER A 113 -3.65 -13.73 16.70
N GLU A 114 -3.74 -12.86 15.68
CA GLU A 114 -3.48 -11.42 15.82
C GLU A 114 -4.74 -10.61 16.15
N GLY A 115 -5.92 -11.11 15.81
CA GLY A 115 -7.20 -10.47 16.06
C GLY A 115 -8.22 -10.62 14.93
N ILE A 116 -9.36 -9.97 15.07
CA ILE A 116 -10.48 -10.04 14.12
C ILE A 116 -10.24 -9.14 12.91
N VAL A 117 -10.41 -9.67 11.70
CA VAL A 117 -10.40 -8.94 10.45
C VAL A 117 -11.76 -8.25 10.28
N SER A 118 -11.75 -6.91 10.24
CA SER A 118 -12.98 -6.13 10.14
C SER A 118 -13.37 -5.85 8.70
N PHE A 119 -12.41 -5.54 7.85
CA PHE A 119 -12.64 -5.28 6.43
C PHE A 119 -11.36 -5.48 5.62
N SER A 120 -11.51 -5.64 4.31
CA SER A 120 -10.38 -5.74 3.39
C SER A 120 -10.65 -4.98 2.09
N ILE A 121 -9.58 -4.49 1.49
CA ILE A 121 -9.62 -3.82 0.18
C ILE A 121 -8.92 -4.73 -0.82
N PRO A 122 -9.68 -5.33 -1.76
CA PRO A 122 -9.11 -6.22 -2.78
C PRO A 122 -8.03 -5.50 -3.59
N VAL A 123 -7.03 -6.24 -4.08
CA VAL A 123 -5.94 -5.74 -4.93
C VAL A 123 -4.90 -4.86 -4.23
N LEU A 124 -5.28 -4.05 -3.22
CA LEU A 124 -4.35 -3.13 -2.56
C LEU A 124 -3.23 -3.82 -1.79
N GLY A 125 -3.41 -5.07 -1.35
CA GLY A 125 -2.39 -5.82 -0.63
C GLY A 125 -1.15 -6.08 -1.47
N ARG A 126 -1.29 -6.28 -2.79
CA ARG A 126 -0.15 -6.42 -3.71
C ARG A 126 0.67 -5.14 -3.80
N PHE A 127 0.02 -3.97 -3.79
CA PHE A 127 0.69 -2.68 -3.76
C PHE A 127 1.36 -2.42 -2.41
N ALA A 128 0.71 -2.80 -1.30
CA ALA A 128 1.28 -2.68 0.03
C ALA A 128 2.60 -3.47 0.15
N ALA A 129 2.68 -4.65 -0.43
CA ALA A 129 3.91 -5.44 -0.46
C ALA A 129 5.06 -4.77 -1.25
N LEU A 130 4.76 -3.94 -2.25
CA LEU A 130 5.77 -3.13 -2.95
C LEU A 130 6.28 -1.98 -2.08
N LEU A 131 5.40 -1.37 -1.28
CA LEU A 131 5.74 -0.24 -0.39
C LEU A 131 6.69 -0.65 0.76
N THR A 132 6.75 -1.93 1.11
CA THR A 132 7.68 -2.43 2.14
C THR A 132 9.12 -2.56 1.63
N ARG A 133 9.35 -2.50 0.30
CA ARG A 133 10.68 -2.65 -0.28
C ARG A 133 11.44 -1.31 -0.27
N PRO A 134 12.61 -1.22 0.37
CA PRO A 134 13.38 0.04 0.42
C PRO A 134 13.80 0.53 -0.95
N VAL A 135 14.08 -0.37 -1.90
CA VAL A 135 14.43 -0.06 -3.28
C VAL A 135 13.32 0.73 -3.98
N PHE A 136 12.05 0.44 -3.67
CA PHE A 136 10.91 1.17 -4.21
C PHE A 136 10.96 2.66 -3.82
N TRP A 137 11.24 2.98 -2.57
CA TRP A 137 11.34 4.36 -2.08
C TRP A 137 12.49 5.14 -2.68
N ILE A 138 13.64 4.48 -2.91
CA ILE A 138 14.80 5.10 -3.57
C ILE A 138 14.44 5.46 -5.02
N LEU A 139 13.90 4.51 -5.78
CA LEU A 139 13.50 4.75 -7.17
C LEU A 139 12.41 5.82 -7.27
N LEU A 140 11.47 5.79 -6.34
CA LEU A 140 10.40 6.77 -6.23
C LEU A 140 10.96 8.17 -5.98
N GLY A 141 11.89 8.33 -5.04
CA GLY A 141 12.55 9.60 -4.73
C GLY A 141 13.31 10.18 -5.93
N ILE A 142 14.04 9.33 -6.65
CA ILE A 142 14.74 9.72 -7.89
C ILE A 142 13.74 10.19 -8.95
N ALA A 143 12.66 9.44 -9.16
CA ALA A 143 11.62 9.79 -10.14
C ALA A 143 10.97 11.14 -9.82
N VAL A 144 10.61 11.38 -8.55
CA VAL A 144 10.04 12.67 -8.11
C VAL A 144 11.02 13.82 -8.31
N LEU A 145 12.31 13.64 -8.00
CA LEU A 145 13.35 14.64 -8.23
C LEU A 145 13.50 14.99 -9.70
N LEU A 146 13.52 14.00 -10.58
CA LEU A 146 13.60 14.21 -12.04
C LEU A 146 12.35 14.93 -12.58
N LEU A 147 11.16 14.55 -12.09
CA LEU A 147 9.91 15.23 -12.46
C LEU A 147 9.89 16.69 -11.99
N PHE A 148 10.36 16.95 -10.77
CA PHE A 148 10.47 18.30 -10.23
C PHE A 148 11.46 19.14 -11.05
N ALA A 149 12.63 18.60 -11.37
CA ALA A 149 13.61 19.24 -12.22
C ALA A 149 13.02 19.55 -13.61
N GLY A 150 12.32 18.60 -14.22
CA GLY A 150 11.63 18.79 -15.49
C GLY A 150 10.54 19.85 -15.46
N ALA A 151 9.75 19.88 -14.39
CA ALA A 151 8.63 20.82 -14.26
C ALA A 151 9.06 22.26 -14.00
N PHE A 152 10.12 22.46 -13.22
CA PHE A 152 10.49 23.80 -12.70
C PHE A 152 11.81 24.34 -13.23
N LEU A 153 12.82 23.50 -13.47
CA LEU A 153 14.13 23.96 -13.95
C LEU A 153 14.16 24.12 -15.46
N LEU A 154 13.58 23.21 -16.25
CA LEU A 154 13.56 23.28 -17.70
C LEU A 154 12.96 24.59 -18.23
N PRO A 155 11.80 25.10 -17.76
CA PRO A 155 11.27 26.37 -18.21
C PRO A 155 12.19 27.56 -17.92
N LYS A 156 12.81 27.59 -16.71
CA LYS A 156 13.74 28.65 -16.34
C LYS A 156 14.96 28.72 -17.27
N TRP A 157 15.53 27.57 -17.62
CA TRP A 157 16.69 27.49 -18.50
C TRP A 157 16.36 27.86 -19.94
N ALA A 158 15.17 27.54 -20.42
CA ALA A 158 14.72 27.84 -21.75
C ALA A 158 14.41 29.34 -21.96
N TYR A 159 14.05 30.06 -20.91
CA TYR A 159 13.64 31.46 -20.93
C TYR A 159 14.74 32.44 -20.45
N THR A 160 15.95 31.98 -20.11
CA THR A 160 17.07 32.89 -19.85
C THR A 160 17.44 33.63 -21.17
N PRO A 161 17.14 34.93 -21.27
CA PRO A 161 17.51 35.65 -22.46
C PRO A 161 19.06 35.68 -22.55
N LYS A 162 19.62 35.20 -23.68
CA LYS A 162 21.00 35.47 -23.98
C LYS A 162 21.10 36.98 -24.18
N TYR A 163 21.49 37.68 -23.14
CA TYR A 163 21.90 39.06 -23.28
C TYR A 163 23.05 39.09 -24.30
N GLY A 164 22.75 39.57 -25.51
CA GLY A 164 23.75 39.83 -26.52
C GLY A 164 24.71 40.85 -25.96
N LYS A 165 25.99 40.48 -25.85
CA LYS A 165 27.06 41.45 -25.74
C LYS A 165 27.01 42.29 -26.99
N LYS A 166 26.72 43.57 -26.84
CA LYS A 166 27.11 44.62 -27.81
C LYS A 166 28.63 44.77 -27.83
#